data_132f78b5f0c2b69ff8598a9459c2fa66
#
_entry.id   132f78b5f0c2b69ff8598a9459c2fa66
#
_cell.length_a   1.000
_cell.length_b   1.000
_cell.length_c   1.000
_cell.angle_alpha   90.00
_cell.angle_beta   90.00
_cell.angle_gamma   90.00
#
_symmetry.space_group_name_H-M   'P 1'
#
loop_
_entity.id
_entity.type
_entity.pdbx_description
1 polymer ?
#
loop_
_entity_poly.entity_id
_entity_poly.type
_entity_poly.pdbx_seq_one_letter_code
_entity_poly.pdbx_strand_id
1 'polypeptide(L)'
;AGCQGLDLAQAPVAAVQLSGVWTVDEEASDDLRAFTRPPSERRRPKLSVQEEIRRIGLGSGLAFVVQDFQIIDAQQIVIEQDRDSMGVKHIPGTYRDVTWGDRERDIWRVQAGWQEMDLVIFSTAKGLRILERYQLVNPNRLRLDLEVQADGVNRKLTRFFDRKRRAGR
;
A
#
# COMPACT_ATOMS: atom_id res chain seq x y z
N ALA A 1 -19.05 5.89 -16.83
CA ALA A 1 -18.90 5.17 -15.56
C ALA A 1 -18.09 6.05 -14.63
N GLY A 2 -18.76 6.68 -13.64
CA GLY A 2 -18.12 7.61 -12.72
C GLY A 2 -17.11 6.86 -11.85
N CYS A 3 -15.91 7.42 -11.71
CA CYS A 3 -14.98 7.05 -10.66
C CYS A 3 -15.64 7.43 -9.33
N GLN A 4 -16.21 6.45 -8.63
CA GLN A 4 -16.67 6.69 -7.27
C GLN A 4 -15.41 6.84 -6.42
N GLY A 5 -15.08 8.10 -6.09
CA GLY A 5 -14.09 8.41 -5.08
C GLY A 5 -14.54 7.90 -3.72
N LEU A 6 -13.60 7.63 -2.82
CA LEU A 6 -13.92 7.31 -1.43
C LEU A 6 -14.33 8.59 -0.70
N ASP A 7 -15.31 8.48 0.19
CA ASP A 7 -15.65 9.57 1.11
C ASP A 7 -14.72 9.47 2.32
N LEU A 8 -13.67 10.30 2.32
CA LEU A 8 -12.63 10.30 3.34
C LEU A 8 -12.61 11.65 4.08
N ALA A 9 -12.62 11.60 5.40
CA ALA A 9 -12.52 12.77 6.25
C ALA A 9 -11.08 13.32 6.28
N GLN A 10 -10.95 14.62 6.57
CA GLN A 10 -9.63 15.27 6.74
C GLN A 10 -9.01 15.01 8.13
N ALA A 11 -9.78 14.44 9.05
CA ALA A 11 -9.32 14.10 10.40
C ALA A 11 -10.02 12.83 10.89
N PRO A 12 -9.38 12.02 11.74
CA PRO A 12 -10.02 10.88 12.37
C PRO A 12 -11.08 11.34 13.39
N VAL A 13 -12.05 10.48 13.70
CA VAL A 13 -13.11 10.74 14.70
C VAL A 13 -12.58 10.83 16.12
N ALA A 14 -11.40 10.27 16.40
CA ALA A 14 -10.68 10.39 17.67
C ALA A 14 -9.18 10.52 17.38
N ALA A 15 -8.41 10.98 18.38
CA ALA A 15 -6.98 11.16 18.22
C ALA A 15 -6.26 9.85 17.87
N VAL A 16 -5.65 9.80 16.70
CA VAL A 16 -4.82 8.68 16.23
C VAL A 16 -3.43 9.21 15.94
N GLN A 17 -2.41 8.56 16.49
CA GLN A 17 -1.01 8.95 16.30
C GLN A 17 -0.20 7.79 15.70
N LEU A 18 0.02 7.86 14.41
CA LEU A 18 0.81 6.88 13.65
C LEU A 18 2.31 7.15 13.68
N SER A 19 2.75 8.36 14.07
CA SER A 19 4.17 8.73 14.09
C SER A 19 4.99 7.78 14.94
N GLY A 20 6.13 7.36 14.40
CA GLY A 20 7.05 6.46 15.09
C GLY A 20 7.88 5.61 14.16
N VAL A 21 8.72 4.77 14.76
CA VAL A 21 9.49 3.75 14.06
C VAL A 21 8.80 2.41 14.24
N TRP A 22 8.49 1.76 13.15
CA TRP A 22 7.73 0.53 13.10
C TRP A 22 8.53 -0.55 12.39
N THR A 23 8.69 -1.71 13.02
CA THR A 23 9.40 -2.87 12.45
C THR A 23 8.39 -3.95 12.12
N VAL A 24 8.52 -4.57 10.96
CA VAL A 24 7.61 -5.61 10.52
C VAL A 24 7.66 -6.83 11.46
N ASP A 25 6.49 -7.39 11.73
CA ASP A 25 6.32 -8.70 12.33
C ASP A 25 6.04 -9.69 11.20
N GLU A 26 7.10 -10.38 10.74
CA GLU A 26 7.02 -11.31 9.61
C GLU A 26 6.15 -12.53 9.92
N GLU A 27 6.10 -12.97 11.19
CA GLU A 27 5.32 -14.16 11.59
C GLU A 27 3.82 -13.88 11.56
N ALA A 28 3.43 -12.66 11.90
CA ALA A 28 2.02 -12.25 11.88
C ALA A 28 1.56 -11.73 10.52
N SER A 29 2.50 -11.42 9.63
CA SER A 29 2.23 -10.85 8.30
C SER A 29 2.01 -11.95 7.25
N ASP A 30 1.30 -11.60 6.18
CA ASP A 30 1.11 -12.49 5.04
C ASP A 30 2.44 -12.74 4.29
N ASP A 31 2.56 -13.91 3.67
CA ASP A 31 3.72 -14.30 2.86
C ASP A 31 3.79 -13.48 1.56
N LEU A 32 4.82 -12.65 1.44
CA LEU A 32 5.09 -11.86 0.24
C LEU A 32 5.29 -12.71 -1.02
N ARG A 33 5.85 -13.92 -0.89
CA ARG A 33 6.03 -14.82 -2.03
C ARG A 33 4.69 -15.30 -2.57
N ALA A 34 3.73 -15.58 -1.68
CA ALA A 34 2.38 -15.92 -2.09
C ALA A 34 1.67 -14.74 -2.77
N PHE A 35 1.85 -13.52 -2.24
CA PHE A 35 1.29 -12.29 -2.80
C PHE A 35 1.84 -11.99 -4.20
N THR A 36 3.14 -12.16 -4.43
CA THR A 36 3.80 -11.85 -5.71
C THR A 36 3.75 -13.01 -6.72
N ARG A 37 3.30 -14.21 -6.31
CA ARG A 37 3.24 -15.38 -7.19
C ARG A 37 2.37 -15.11 -8.42
N PRO A 38 2.85 -15.38 -9.64
CA PRO A 38 2.01 -15.29 -10.84
C PRO A 38 0.83 -16.26 -10.73
N PRO A 39 -0.34 -15.94 -11.34
CA PRO A 39 -1.45 -16.86 -11.41
C PRO A 39 -0.96 -18.18 -12.01
N SER A 40 -1.34 -19.32 -11.40
CA SER A 40 -0.86 -20.66 -11.84
C SER A 40 -1.17 -20.86 -13.33
N GLU A 41 -0.23 -21.43 -14.05
CA GLU A 41 -0.30 -21.67 -15.52
C GLU A 41 -1.49 -22.54 -15.96
N ARG A 42 -2.16 -23.20 -15.02
CA ARG A 42 -3.28 -24.11 -15.31
C ARG A 42 -4.52 -23.44 -15.93
N ARG A 43 -4.57 -22.10 -16.02
CA ARG A 43 -5.67 -21.36 -16.63
C ARG A 43 -5.21 -20.33 -17.67
N ARG A 44 -4.02 -20.44 -18.22
CA ARG A 44 -3.57 -19.54 -19.28
C ARG A 44 -4.25 -19.99 -20.60
N PRO A 45 -5.07 -19.17 -21.25
CA PRO A 45 -5.36 -19.37 -22.64
C PRO A 45 -4.02 -19.35 -23.39
N LYS A 46 -3.83 -20.21 -24.39
CA LYS A 46 -2.67 -20.15 -25.28
C LYS A 46 -2.67 -18.78 -25.96
N LEU A 47 -1.84 -17.89 -25.49
CA LEU A 47 -1.64 -16.58 -26.11
C LEU A 47 -0.84 -16.78 -27.42
N SER A 48 -1.12 -15.95 -28.41
CA SER A 48 -0.27 -15.87 -29.59
C SER A 48 1.13 -15.38 -29.21
N VAL A 49 2.15 -15.76 -29.96
CA VAL A 49 3.55 -15.34 -29.73
C VAL A 49 3.67 -13.81 -29.65
N GLN A 50 2.84 -13.04 -30.37
CA GLN A 50 2.82 -11.60 -30.35
C GLN A 50 2.23 -11.02 -29.05
N GLU A 51 1.22 -11.68 -28.47
CA GLU A 51 0.66 -11.30 -27.18
C GLU A 51 1.61 -11.62 -26.02
N GLU A 52 2.38 -12.70 -26.15
CA GLU A 52 3.40 -13.08 -25.19
C GLU A 52 4.60 -12.12 -25.21
N ILE A 53 5.04 -11.68 -26.38
CA ILE A 53 6.08 -10.65 -26.56
C ILE A 53 5.61 -9.29 -26.00
N ARG A 54 4.36 -8.89 -26.23
CA ARG A 54 3.77 -7.68 -25.61
C ARG A 54 3.75 -7.76 -24.09
N ARG A 55 3.49 -8.93 -23.55
CA ARG A 55 3.43 -9.18 -22.11
C ARG A 55 4.80 -9.14 -21.45
N ILE A 56 5.81 -9.68 -22.10
CA ILE A 56 7.22 -9.66 -21.65
C ILE A 56 7.79 -8.24 -21.76
N GLY A 57 7.41 -7.47 -22.79
CA GLY A 57 7.94 -6.12 -23.04
C GLY A 57 7.40 -5.01 -22.15
N LEU A 58 6.28 -5.23 -21.45
CA LEU A 58 5.62 -4.19 -20.64
C LEU A 58 5.80 -4.36 -19.12
N GLY A 59 6.48 -5.41 -18.66
CA GLY A 59 6.50 -5.79 -17.26
C GLY A 59 5.09 -6.11 -16.73
N SER A 60 4.92 -6.94 -15.73
CA SER A 60 3.59 -7.13 -15.15
C SER A 60 3.20 -5.87 -14.37
N GLY A 61 1.91 -5.47 -14.41
CA GLY A 61 1.40 -4.35 -13.63
C GLY A 61 1.65 -4.55 -12.14
N LEU A 62 1.63 -5.81 -11.66
CA LEU A 62 2.00 -6.15 -10.29
C LEU A 62 3.47 -5.83 -9.98
N ALA A 63 4.41 -6.15 -10.88
CA ALA A 63 5.83 -5.83 -10.67
C ALA A 63 6.05 -4.31 -10.57
N PHE A 64 5.35 -3.54 -11.40
CA PHE A 64 5.35 -2.09 -11.32
C PHE A 64 4.82 -1.59 -9.97
N VAL A 65 3.70 -2.14 -9.49
CA VAL A 65 3.12 -1.79 -8.18
C VAL A 65 4.09 -2.12 -7.05
N VAL A 66 4.71 -3.29 -7.04
CA VAL A 66 5.69 -3.68 -6.00
C VAL A 66 6.89 -2.72 -5.98
N GLN A 67 7.34 -2.27 -7.14
CA GLN A 67 8.44 -1.31 -7.25
C GLN A 67 8.05 0.08 -6.74
N ASP A 68 6.84 0.55 -7.05
CA ASP A 68 6.37 1.90 -6.73
C ASP A 68 5.80 2.03 -5.31
N PHE A 69 5.24 0.93 -4.78
CA PHE A 69 4.68 0.85 -3.42
C PHE A 69 5.59 0.06 -2.47
N GLN A 70 6.67 0.69 -2.05
CA GLN A 70 7.71 0.08 -1.21
C GLN A 70 7.22 -0.36 0.17
N ILE A 71 6.03 0.04 0.57
CA ILE A 71 5.37 -0.47 1.79
C ILE A 71 5.09 -1.98 1.72
N ILE A 72 5.04 -2.55 0.50
CA ILE A 72 4.76 -3.97 0.29
C ILE A 72 5.87 -4.84 0.89
N ASP A 73 7.14 -4.47 0.73
CA ASP A 73 8.30 -5.25 1.16
C ASP A 73 9.18 -4.58 2.22
N ALA A 74 8.79 -3.38 2.70
CA ALA A 74 9.54 -2.68 3.74
C ALA A 74 9.67 -3.51 5.01
N GLN A 75 10.89 -3.60 5.54
CA GLN A 75 11.20 -4.26 6.81
C GLN A 75 10.96 -3.34 8.01
N GLN A 76 11.09 -2.06 7.76
CA GLN A 76 10.87 -1.01 8.75
C GLN A 76 10.26 0.20 8.05
N ILE A 77 9.39 0.89 8.74
CA ILE A 77 8.87 2.20 8.30
C ILE A 77 9.04 3.22 9.41
N VAL A 78 9.33 4.45 9.02
CA VAL A 78 9.31 5.60 9.92
C VAL A 78 8.17 6.51 9.45
N ILE A 79 7.19 6.72 10.30
CA ILE A 79 6.05 7.57 10.03
C ILE A 79 6.20 8.88 10.78
N GLU A 80 5.98 9.97 10.07
CA GLU A 80 5.83 11.33 10.59
C GLU A 80 4.45 11.82 10.19
N GLN A 81 3.55 11.97 11.16
CA GLN A 81 2.18 12.40 10.91
C GLN A 81 2.01 13.83 11.39
N ASP A 82 1.50 14.67 10.51
CA ASP A 82 1.02 16.01 10.78
C ASP A 82 -0.51 16.08 10.73
N ARG A 83 -1.05 17.27 10.93
CA ARG A 83 -2.48 17.51 10.86
C ARG A 83 -3.07 17.16 9.49
N ASP A 84 -2.38 17.53 8.41
CA ASP A 84 -2.90 17.49 7.05
C ASP A 84 -2.14 16.51 6.14
N SER A 85 -1.15 15.79 6.69
CA SER A 85 -0.26 14.92 5.91
C SER A 85 0.41 13.84 6.74
N MET A 86 1.02 12.91 6.04
CA MET A 86 1.88 11.87 6.60
C MET A 86 3.09 11.67 5.69
N GLY A 87 4.28 11.69 6.27
CA GLY A 87 5.49 11.22 5.62
C GLY A 87 5.82 9.79 6.05
N VAL A 88 6.20 8.93 5.11
CA VAL A 88 6.62 7.55 5.39
C VAL A 88 7.96 7.29 4.73
N LYS A 89 8.98 7.02 5.54
CA LYS A 89 10.26 6.50 5.07
C LYS A 89 10.22 4.99 5.11
N HIS A 90 10.41 4.35 3.97
CA HIS A 90 10.51 2.90 3.85
C HIS A 90 11.97 2.46 4.00
N ILE A 91 12.21 1.34 4.67
CA ILE A 91 13.53 0.76 4.85
C ILE A 91 13.47 -0.75 4.54
N PRO A 92 14.16 -1.23 3.50
CA PRO A 92 14.85 -0.45 2.48
C PRO A 92 13.89 0.36 1.63
N GLY A 93 14.33 1.50 1.10
CA GLY A 93 13.52 2.30 0.18
C GLY A 93 13.59 3.80 0.37
N THR A 94 12.60 4.50 -0.16
CA THR A 94 12.54 5.95 -0.24
C THR A 94 11.50 6.54 0.72
N TYR A 95 11.50 7.85 0.81
CA TYR A 95 10.49 8.64 1.51
C TYR A 95 9.29 8.91 0.60
N ARG A 96 8.09 8.79 1.15
CA ARG A 96 6.83 9.10 0.48
C ARG A 96 6.04 10.09 1.31
N ASP A 97 5.61 11.16 0.68
CA ASP A 97 4.70 12.14 1.25
C ASP A 97 3.26 11.86 0.83
N VAL A 98 2.33 11.96 1.78
CA VAL A 98 0.90 11.79 1.56
C VAL A 98 0.15 12.94 2.23
N THR A 99 -0.50 13.79 1.43
CA THR A 99 -1.37 14.87 1.91
C THR A 99 -2.82 14.42 1.83
N TRP A 100 -3.64 14.78 2.81
CA TRP A 100 -5.05 14.43 2.79
C TRP A 100 -5.79 15.12 1.63
N GLY A 101 -6.82 14.47 1.13
CA GLY A 101 -7.61 14.90 -0.02
C GLY A 101 -7.22 14.20 -1.32
N ASP A 102 -7.58 14.82 -2.44
CA ASP A 102 -7.36 14.31 -3.81
C ASP A 102 -6.16 15.01 -4.43
N ARG A 103 -5.19 14.24 -4.90
CA ARG A 103 -3.93 14.73 -5.51
C ARG A 103 -3.54 13.87 -6.70
N GLU A 104 -2.82 14.47 -7.64
CA GLU A 104 -2.09 13.77 -8.68
C GLU A 104 -0.61 13.67 -8.30
N ARG A 105 -0.03 12.50 -8.48
CA ARG A 105 1.38 12.21 -8.27
C ARG A 105 1.86 11.27 -9.36
N ASP A 106 2.74 11.74 -10.21
CA ASP A 106 3.23 11.01 -11.39
C ASP A 106 2.05 10.47 -12.24
N ILE A 107 1.90 9.18 -12.33
CA ILE A 107 0.79 8.53 -13.05
C ILE A 107 -0.43 8.25 -12.16
N TRP A 108 -0.30 8.49 -10.85
CA TRP A 108 -1.30 8.13 -9.85
C TRP A 108 -2.23 9.30 -9.52
N ARG A 109 -3.51 9.04 -9.51
CA ARG A 109 -4.47 9.83 -8.76
C ARG A 109 -4.58 9.23 -7.36
N VAL A 110 -4.29 10.02 -6.35
CA VAL A 110 -4.23 9.61 -4.95
C VAL A 110 -5.30 10.33 -4.16
N GLN A 111 -6.15 9.56 -3.49
CA GLN A 111 -7.07 10.05 -2.47
C GLN A 111 -6.58 9.55 -1.12
N ALA A 112 -6.38 10.44 -0.15
CA ALA A 112 -5.94 10.08 1.18
C ALA A 112 -6.78 10.80 2.24
N GLY A 113 -7.05 10.12 3.33
CA GLY A 113 -7.81 10.66 4.44
C GLY A 113 -8.25 9.58 5.42
N TRP A 114 -9.19 9.93 6.27
CA TRP A 114 -9.60 9.11 7.38
C TRP A 114 -10.99 8.50 7.17
N GLN A 115 -11.11 7.24 7.50
CA GLN A 115 -12.37 6.53 7.63
C GLN A 115 -12.46 6.05 9.08
N GLU A 116 -13.24 6.78 9.88
CA GLU A 116 -13.26 6.65 11.34
C GLU A 116 -11.87 6.90 11.95
N MET A 117 -11.19 5.85 12.42
CA MET A 117 -9.84 5.91 13.00
C MET A 117 -8.76 5.34 12.07
N ASP A 118 -9.13 4.83 10.92
CA ASP A 118 -8.20 4.26 9.95
C ASP A 118 -7.77 5.31 8.92
N LEU A 119 -6.47 5.40 8.67
CA LEU A 119 -5.97 6.16 7.54
C LEU A 119 -6.08 5.32 6.28
N VAL A 120 -6.73 5.86 5.26
CA VAL A 120 -6.96 5.20 3.98
C VAL A 120 -6.29 6.00 2.87
N ILE A 121 -5.52 5.31 2.04
CA ILE A 121 -4.88 5.87 0.85
C ILE A 121 -5.33 5.03 -0.35
N PHE A 122 -5.99 5.67 -1.30
CA PHE A 122 -6.47 5.04 -2.50
C PHE A 122 -5.77 5.64 -3.72
N SER A 123 -4.99 4.82 -4.41
CA SER A 123 -4.21 5.21 -5.59
C SER A 123 -4.74 4.50 -6.82
N THR A 124 -5.01 5.25 -7.87
CA THR A 124 -5.50 4.71 -9.15
C THR A 124 -4.64 5.20 -10.30
N ALA A 125 -4.38 4.31 -11.25
CA ALA A 125 -3.78 4.60 -12.54
C ALA A 125 -4.47 3.73 -13.61
N LYS A 126 -4.10 3.85 -14.88
CA LYS A 126 -4.71 3.06 -15.94
C LYS A 126 -4.57 1.54 -15.68
N GLY A 127 -5.68 0.89 -15.37
CA GLY A 127 -5.72 -0.56 -15.10
C GLY A 127 -5.15 -1.01 -13.75
N LEU A 128 -4.76 -0.06 -12.89
CA LEU A 128 -4.19 -0.33 -11.58
C LEU A 128 -5.01 0.37 -10.48
N ARG A 129 -5.20 -0.32 -9.37
CA ARG A 129 -5.83 0.22 -8.16
C ARG A 129 -5.13 -0.34 -6.93
N ILE A 130 -4.77 0.54 -6.00
CA ILE A 130 -4.15 0.19 -4.74
C ILE A 130 -4.91 0.89 -3.62
N LEU A 131 -5.39 0.10 -2.67
CA LEU A 131 -5.99 0.59 -1.44
C LEU A 131 -5.08 0.20 -0.29
N GLU A 132 -4.60 1.19 0.44
CA GLU A 132 -3.83 1.04 1.66
C GLU A 132 -4.68 1.47 2.84
N ARG A 133 -4.77 0.65 3.89
CA ARG A 133 -5.45 0.98 5.13
C ARG A 133 -4.51 0.78 6.31
N TYR A 134 -4.22 1.85 7.02
CA TYR A 134 -3.39 1.87 8.21
C TYR A 134 -4.30 1.90 9.43
N GLN A 135 -4.26 0.86 10.23
CA GLN A 135 -5.07 0.70 11.45
C GLN A 135 -4.16 0.52 12.66
N LEU A 136 -4.31 1.39 13.64
CA LEU A 136 -3.63 1.25 14.92
C LEU A 136 -4.39 0.25 15.80
N VAL A 137 -3.93 -1.01 15.82
CA VAL A 137 -4.57 -2.09 16.60
C VAL A 137 -4.48 -1.80 18.09
N ASN A 138 -3.33 -1.28 18.51
CA ASN A 138 -3.05 -0.75 19.85
C ASN A 138 -1.88 0.24 19.75
N PRO A 139 -1.50 0.98 20.79
CA PRO A 139 -0.45 2.00 20.72
C PRO A 139 0.91 1.51 20.21
N ASN A 140 1.16 0.20 20.24
CA ASN A 140 2.43 -0.41 19.85
C ASN A 140 2.33 -1.32 18.63
N ARG A 141 1.15 -1.48 18.03
CA ARG A 141 0.94 -2.38 16.89
C ARG A 141 0.11 -1.73 15.80
N LEU A 142 0.68 -1.68 14.62
CA LEU A 142 0.07 -1.15 13.40
C LEU A 142 -0.24 -2.32 12.47
N ARG A 143 -1.46 -2.36 11.97
CA ARG A 143 -1.90 -3.24 10.89
C ARG A 143 -1.99 -2.42 9.60
N LEU A 144 -1.45 -2.97 8.55
CA LEU A 144 -1.57 -2.44 7.20
C LEU A 144 -2.24 -3.48 6.31
N ASP A 145 -3.39 -3.15 5.78
CA ASP A 145 -4.05 -3.94 4.75
C ASP A 145 -3.87 -3.26 3.38
N LEU A 146 -3.41 -4.03 2.42
CA LEU A 146 -3.30 -3.62 1.02
C LEU A 146 -4.23 -4.46 0.16
N GLU A 147 -4.97 -3.78 -0.71
CA GLU A 147 -5.70 -4.41 -1.80
C GLU A 147 -5.14 -3.88 -3.12
N VAL A 148 -4.63 -4.78 -3.95
CA VAL A 148 -4.00 -4.44 -5.22
C VAL A 148 -4.77 -5.08 -6.35
N GLN A 149 -5.28 -4.27 -7.28
CA GLN A 149 -5.80 -4.71 -8.55
C GLN A 149 -4.79 -4.37 -9.64
N ALA A 150 -4.21 -5.41 -10.23
CA ALA A 150 -3.24 -5.29 -11.31
C ALA A 150 -3.38 -6.50 -12.25
N ASP A 151 -3.14 -6.31 -13.55
CA ASP A 151 -3.22 -7.38 -14.55
C ASP A 151 -4.56 -8.14 -14.55
N GLY A 152 -5.66 -7.47 -14.18
CA GLY A 152 -7.01 -8.06 -14.06
C GLY A 152 -7.18 -9.00 -12.84
N VAL A 153 -6.23 -9.02 -11.91
CA VAL A 153 -6.25 -9.84 -10.70
C VAL A 153 -6.28 -8.98 -9.46
N ASN A 154 -7.16 -9.32 -8.52
CA ASN A 154 -7.21 -8.72 -7.19
C ASN A 154 -6.34 -9.53 -6.23
N ARG A 155 -5.49 -8.83 -5.47
CA ARG A 155 -4.63 -9.40 -4.46
C ARG A 155 -4.77 -8.64 -3.16
N LYS A 156 -4.65 -9.35 -2.05
CA LYS A 156 -4.67 -8.78 -0.70
C LYS A 156 -3.38 -9.14 0.01
N LEU A 157 -2.89 -8.21 0.82
CA LEU A 157 -1.72 -8.40 1.67
C LEU A 157 -1.99 -7.70 3.00
N THR A 158 -1.86 -8.42 4.09
CA THR A 158 -1.89 -7.86 5.44
C THR A 158 -0.48 -7.89 6.02
N ARG A 159 -0.03 -6.77 6.54
CA ARG A 159 1.24 -6.65 7.26
C ARG A 159 1.04 -6.08 8.64
N PHE A 160 1.75 -6.63 9.61
CA PHE A 160 1.79 -6.13 10.97
C PHE A 160 3.16 -5.53 11.26
N PHE A 161 3.16 -4.42 12.00
CA PHE A 161 4.37 -3.73 12.42
C PHE A 161 4.28 -3.44 13.90
N ASP A 162 5.37 -3.69 14.61
CA ASP A 162 5.49 -3.34 16.02
C ASP A 162 6.30 -2.06 16.20
N ARG A 163 5.82 -1.20 17.10
CA ARG A 163 6.49 0.07 17.40
C ARG A 163 7.82 -0.20 18.11
N LYS A 164 8.90 0.32 17.56
CA LYS A 164 10.20 0.27 18.21
C LYS A 164 10.18 1.17 19.46
N ARG A 165 10.37 0.58 20.63
CA ARG A 165 10.51 1.35 21.88
C ARG A 165 11.75 2.23 21.76
N ARG A 166 11.64 3.51 22.11
CA ARG A 166 12.83 4.32 22.35
C ARG A 166 13.58 3.64 23.50
N ALA A 167 14.85 3.28 23.26
CA ALA A 167 15.71 2.89 24.36
C ALA A 167 15.71 4.06 25.36
N GLY A 168 15.23 3.81 26.58
CA GLY A 168 15.23 4.82 27.64
C GLY A 168 16.67 5.29 27.85
N ARG A 169 16.83 6.60 27.91
CA ARG A 169 18.06 7.22 28.42
C ARG A 169 18.09 7.06 29.92
#